data_dcea0d66f407a57c7dfc3980e18b5c55
#
_entry.id   dcea0d66f407a57c7dfc3980e18b5c55
#
_cell.length_a   1.000
_cell.length_b   1.000
_cell.length_c   1.000
_cell.angle_alpha   90.00
_cell.angle_beta   90.00
_cell.angle_gamma   90.00
#
_symmetry.space_group_name_H-M   'P 1'
#
loop_
_entity.id
_entity.type
_entity.pdbx_description
1 polymer ?
#
loop_
_entity_poly.entity_id
_entity_poly.type
_entity_poly.pdbx_seq_one_letter_code
_entity_poly.pdbx_strand_id
1 'polypeptide(L)'
;MLRLEDVSVRFDGHAALDGASLEIGDGEVVAVLGPSGSGKTTLLRVVAGLQTPDTGRVLLDGVDLARTPPHLRGIGLVFQDHALFPHRDVAANVSFGLRMRGDPPDRIAARTAELLELVGLTGFGQRSVGSLSGGEQQRVALARALAPEPRVLLLDEPLGSLDRRLRDRLLDDLGRLFDEVGVTAMYVTHDQTEAFTLGDRVAVMRAGRVVQVATPDELWSHPVDVDVARFLGLVNVDGDEVVRPEAVTVRAARDGTGTVESAVRTGPLVRLRVRLDDGRVLEAAVAGVEHPQPGDRVDVAIDPEGIVRLR
;
A
#
# COMPACT_ATOMS: atom_id res chain seq x y z
N MET A 1 11.99 -15.10 -6.50
CA MET A 1 11.94 -13.76 -7.15
C MET A 1 10.78 -13.71 -8.15
N LEU A 2 9.87 -12.74 -8.03
CA LEU A 2 8.76 -12.47 -8.96
C LEU A 2 9.14 -11.32 -9.91
N ARG A 3 8.89 -11.49 -11.21
CA ARG A 3 9.15 -10.45 -12.22
C ARG A 3 7.98 -10.34 -13.20
N LEU A 4 7.56 -9.11 -13.46
CA LEU A 4 6.62 -8.75 -14.52
C LEU A 4 7.40 -7.97 -15.59
N GLU A 5 7.21 -8.31 -16.84
CA GLU A 5 7.91 -7.71 -17.98
C GLU A 5 6.89 -7.23 -19.02
N ASP A 6 6.80 -5.91 -19.19
CA ASP A 6 5.99 -5.20 -20.19
C ASP A 6 4.52 -5.67 -20.28
N VAL A 7 3.93 -5.92 -19.10
CA VAL A 7 2.58 -6.46 -18.97
C VAL A 7 1.54 -5.42 -19.37
N SER A 8 0.71 -5.76 -20.37
CA SER A 8 -0.40 -4.92 -20.80
C SER A 8 -1.72 -5.69 -20.74
N VAL A 9 -2.79 -4.99 -20.35
CA VAL A 9 -4.16 -5.51 -20.30
C VAL A 9 -5.13 -4.43 -20.77
N ARG A 10 -6.04 -4.77 -21.67
CA ARG A 10 -7.09 -3.89 -22.17
C ARG A 10 -8.47 -4.44 -21.85
N PHE A 11 -9.39 -3.55 -21.47
CA PHE A 11 -10.81 -3.85 -21.34
C PHE A 11 -11.59 -2.87 -22.22
N ASP A 12 -12.38 -3.36 -23.14
CA ASP A 12 -13.20 -2.55 -24.06
C ASP A 12 -12.40 -1.42 -24.74
N GLY A 13 -11.16 -1.72 -25.14
CA GLY A 13 -10.25 -0.76 -25.78
C GLY A 13 -9.48 0.17 -24.83
N HIS A 14 -9.82 0.19 -23.54
CA HIS A 14 -9.13 1.00 -22.54
C HIS A 14 -7.98 0.20 -21.90
N ALA A 15 -6.79 0.77 -21.84
CA ALA A 15 -5.64 0.15 -21.20
C ALA A 15 -5.78 0.22 -19.68
N ALA A 16 -5.96 -0.93 -19.03
CA ALA A 16 -5.89 -1.06 -17.58
C ALA A 16 -4.44 -1.24 -17.10
N LEU A 17 -3.61 -1.92 -17.92
CA LEU A 17 -2.16 -1.96 -17.80
C LEU A 17 -1.55 -1.62 -19.16
N ASP A 18 -0.44 -0.90 -19.17
CA ASP A 18 0.23 -0.40 -20.36
C ASP A 18 1.76 -0.51 -20.22
N GLY A 19 2.30 -1.71 -20.47
CA GLY A 19 3.73 -2.00 -20.35
C GLY A 19 4.23 -1.98 -18.90
N ALA A 20 3.41 -2.45 -17.95
CA ALA A 20 3.80 -2.46 -16.53
C ALA A 20 4.92 -3.49 -16.30
N SER A 21 6.03 -3.04 -15.71
CA SER A 21 7.18 -3.88 -15.33
C SER A 21 7.47 -3.67 -13.85
N LEU A 22 7.71 -4.77 -13.12
CA LEU A 22 8.00 -4.77 -11.69
C LEU A 22 8.80 -6.01 -11.31
N GLU A 23 9.73 -5.85 -10.40
CA GLU A 23 10.51 -6.95 -9.83
C GLU A 23 10.40 -6.94 -8.30
N ILE A 24 10.19 -8.12 -7.71
CA ILE A 24 10.10 -8.34 -6.27
C ILE A 24 11.10 -9.43 -5.90
N GLY A 25 12.04 -9.10 -5.03
CA GLY A 25 13.04 -10.00 -4.50
C GLY A 25 12.47 -11.06 -3.56
N ASP A 26 13.24 -12.09 -3.26
CA ASP A 26 12.83 -13.09 -2.25
C ASP A 26 12.89 -12.45 -0.86
N GLY A 27 11.82 -12.63 -0.06
CA GLY A 27 11.66 -12.02 1.25
C GLY A 27 11.37 -10.52 1.22
N GLU A 28 11.15 -9.93 0.05
CA GLU A 28 10.85 -8.50 -0.11
C GLU A 28 9.34 -8.25 -0.12
N VAL A 29 8.93 -7.20 0.57
CA VAL A 29 7.57 -6.64 0.51
C VAL A 29 7.58 -5.42 -0.40
N VAL A 30 6.93 -5.50 -1.57
CA VAL A 30 6.73 -4.34 -2.44
C VAL A 30 5.31 -3.85 -2.34
N ALA A 31 5.15 -2.61 -1.84
CA ALA A 31 3.87 -1.94 -1.82
C ALA A 31 3.57 -1.31 -3.18
N VAL A 32 2.43 -1.65 -3.78
CA VAL A 32 1.95 -1.06 -5.05
C VAL A 32 0.95 0.03 -4.71
N LEU A 33 1.38 1.28 -4.87
CA LEU A 33 0.66 2.48 -4.48
C LEU A 33 0.19 3.27 -5.71
N GLY A 34 -1.00 3.86 -5.64
CA GLY A 34 -1.50 4.70 -6.74
C GLY A 34 -2.98 5.04 -6.58
N PRO A 35 -3.49 6.04 -7.32
CA PRO A 35 -4.88 6.45 -7.26
C PRO A 35 -5.83 5.31 -7.70
N SER A 36 -7.11 5.45 -7.38
CA SER A 36 -8.14 4.53 -7.87
C SER A 36 -8.15 4.52 -9.41
N GLY A 37 -8.26 3.32 -10.00
CA GLY A 37 -8.22 3.16 -11.46
C GLY A 37 -6.82 3.17 -12.08
N SER A 38 -5.72 3.22 -11.30
CA SER A 38 -4.35 3.17 -11.85
C SER A 38 -3.91 1.80 -12.35
N GLY A 39 -4.71 0.73 -12.15
CA GLY A 39 -4.41 -0.62 -12.64
C GLY A 39 -3.89 -1.61 -11.58
N LYS A 40 -3.76 -1.21 -10.30
CA LYS A 40 -3.19 -2.03 -9.21
C LYS A 40 -3.84 -3.41 -9.07
N THR A 41 -5.17 -3.46 -8.92
CA THR A 41 -5.92 -4.73 -8.82
C THR A 41 -5.79 -5.57 -10.09
N THR A 42 -5.71 -4.93 -11.27
CA THR A 42 -5.48 -5.66 -12.54
C THR A 42 -4.09 -6.29 -12.55
N LEU A 43 -3.05 -5.54 -12.13
CA LEU A 43 -1.69 -6.05 -12.00
C LEU A 43 -1.64 -7.28 -11.07
N LEU A 44 -2.25 -7.16 -9.89
CA LEU A 44 -2.34 -8.25 -8.93
C LEU A 44 -3.08 -9.47 -9.50
N ARG A 45 -4.21 -9.27 -10.21
CA ARG A 45 -4.97 -10.36 -10.86
C ARG A 45 -4.16 -11.06 -11.96
N VAL A 46 -3.33 -10.33 -12.70
CA VAL A 46 -2.42 -10.94 -13.71
C VAL A 46 -1.40 -11.82 -13.02
N VAL A 47 -0.78 -11.38 -11.95
CA VAL A 47 0.18 -12.18 -11.16
C VAL A 47 -0.50 -13.43 -10.60
N ALA A 48 -1.70 -13.30 -10.04
CA ALA A 48 -2.48 -14.43 -9.52
C ALA A 48 -2.94 -15.41 -10.60
N GLY A 49 -2.91 -15.01 -11.90
CA GLY A 49 -3.43 -15.82 -13.01
C GLY A 49 -4.94 -15.76 -13.17
N LEU A 50 -5.59 -14.79 -12.51
CA LEU A 50 -7.03 -14.54 -12.63
C LEU A 50 -7.37 -13.66 -13.84
N GLN A 51 -6.36 -13.02 -14.42
CA GLN A 51 -6.44 -12.22 -15.63
C GLN A 51 -5.26 -12.60 -16.55
N THR A 52 -5.55 -12.92 -17.81
CA THR A 52 -4.51 -13.13 -18.82
C THR A 52 -4.08 -11.79 -19.39
N PRO A 53 -2.78 -11.48 -19.45
CA PRO A 53 -2.30 -10.27 -20.11
C PRO A 53 -2.43 -10.38 -21.64
N ASP A 54 -2.62 -9.26 -22.32
CA ASP A 54 -2.62 -9.19 -23.78
C ASP A 54 -1.19 -9.29 -24.33
N THR A 55 -0.23 -8.67 -23.63
CA THR A 55 1.20 -8.73 -23.93
C THR A 55 2.02 -8.76 -22.63
N GLY A 56 3.30 -9.08 -22.77
CA GLY A 56 4.21 -9.22 -21.64
C GLY A 56 4.12 -10.58 -20.97
N ARG A 57 4.82 -10.73 -19.85
CA ARG A 57 4.90 -12.03 -19.15
C ARG A 57 5.09 -11.84 -17.65
N VAL A 58 4.72 -12.86 -16.88
CA VAL A 58 4.96 -13.00 -15.46
C VAL A 58 5.85 -14.18 -15.21
N LEU A 59 6.96 -13.95 -14.54
CA LEU A 59 7.96 -14.96 -14.23
C LEU A 59 8.05 -15.13 -12.70
N LEU A 60 8.07 -16.38 -12.24
CA LEU A 60 8.40 -16.72 -10.87
C LEU A 60 9.63 -17.64 -10.90
N ASP A 61 10.72 -17.19 -10.28
CA ASP A 61 12.03 -17.83 -10.31
C ASP A 61 12.53 -18.17 -11.72
N GLY A 62 12.29 -17.26 -12.66
CA GLY A 62 12.65 -17.40 -14.06
C GLY A 62 11.70 -18.28 -14.87
N VAL A 63 10.68 -18.88 -14.26
CA VAL A 63 9.67 -19.71 -14.95
C VAL A 63 8.49 -18.85 -15.36
N ASP A 64 8.16 -18.86 -16.65
CA ASP A 64 6.98 -18.16 -17.19
C ASP A 64 5.68 -18.82 -16.72
N LEU A 65 4.82 -18.03 -16.07
CA LEU A 65 3.54 -18.48 -15.51
C LEU A 65 2.37 -18.46 -16.52
N ALA A 66 2.59 -18.08 -17.78
CA ALA A 66 1.51 -17.91 -18.77
C ALA A 66 0.62 -19.16 -18.92
N ARG A 67 1.20 -20.37 -18.80
CA ARG A 67 0.47 -21.65 -18.90
C ARG A 67 0.15 -22.28 -17.54
N THR A 68 0.56 -21.65 -16.44
CA THR A 68 0.35 -22.19 -15.09
C THR A 68 -0.98 -21.71 -14.55
N PRO A 69 -1.94 -22.61 -14.28
CA PRO A 69 -3.23 -22.22 -13.71
C PRO A 69 -3.07 -21.63 -12.30
N PRO A 70 -3.99 -20.75 -11.83
CA PRO A 70 -3.84 -20.01 -10.58
C PRO A 70 -3.47 -20.87 -9.37
N HIS A 71 -4.13 -22.02 -9.19
CA HIS A 71 -3.93 -22.91 -8.04
C HIS A 71 -2.58 -23.66 -8.03
N LEU A 72 -1.81 -23.60 -9.12
CA LEU A 72 -0.48 -24.21 -9.25
C LEU A 72 0.65 -23.18 -9.27
N ARG A 73 0.35 -21.87 -9.19
CA ARG A 73 1.36 -20.81 -9.23
C ARG A 73 2.19 -20.70 -7.96
N GLY A 74 1.79 -21.36 -6.87
CA GLY A 74 2.46 -21.19 -5.56
C GLY A 74 2.24 -19.79 -4.97
N ILE A 75 1.13 -19.15 -5.28
CA ILE A 75 0.79 -17.78 -4.89
C ILE A 75 -0.38 -17.81 -3.91
N GLY A 76 -0.22 -17.15 -2.76
CA GLY A 76 -1.28 -16.87 -1.82
C GLY A 76 -1.97 -15.55 -2.15
N LEU A 77 -3.30 -15.46 -2.00
CA LEU A 77 -4.06 -14.25 -2.30
C LEU A 77 -5.02 -13.91 -1.17
N VAL A 78 -4.95 -12.65 -0.73
CA VAL A 78 -5.90 -12.03 0.21
C VAL A 78 -6.67 -10.95 -0.56
N PHE A 79 -7.99 -11.13 -0.67
CA PHE A 79 -8.88 -10.19 -1.32
C PHE A 79 -9.33 -9.09 -0.35
N GLN A 80 -9.75 -7.95 -0.89
CA GLN A 80 -10.25 -6.81 -0.12
C GLN A 80 -11.46 -7.14 0.76
N ASP A 81 -12.36 -8.02 0.30
CA ASP A 81 -13.54 -8.51 1.02
C ASP A 81 -13.26 -9.78 1.85
N HIS A 82 -11.96 -10.12 2.04
CA HIS A 82 -11.45 -11.32 2.69
C HIS A 82 -11.87 -12.63 2.02
N ALA A 83 -12.97 -12.69 1.28
CA ALA A 83 -13.52 -13.83 0.55
C ALA A 83 -13.52 -15.16 1.37
N LEU A 84 -13.86 -15.05 2.66
CA LEU A 84 -13.96 -16.23 3.53
C LEU A 84 -15.16 -17.10 3.15
N PHE A 85 -15.03 -18.42 3.34
CA PHE A 85 -16.13 -19.34 3.10
C PHE A 85 -17.14 -19.25 4.24
N PRO A 86 -18.34 -18.66 4.05
CA PRO A 86 -19.26 -18.35 5.14
C PRO A 86 -19.87 -19.60 5.79
N HIS A 87 -19.88 -20.74 5.07
CA HIS A 87 -20.42 -22.01 5.52
C HIS A 87 -19.40 -22.89 6.27
N ARG A 88 -18.18 -22.38 6.47
CA ARG A 88 -17.08 -23.08 7.12
C ARG A 88 -16.67 -22.35 8.39
N ASP A 89 -16.21 -23.08 9.38
CA ASP A 89 -15.54 -22.52 10.55
C ASP A 89 -14.15 -21.94 10.19
N VAL A 90 -13.51 -21.33 11.18
CA VAL A 90 -12.18 -20.73 11.03
C VAL A 90 -11.14 -21.77 10.62
N ALA A 91 -11.08 -22.92 11.28
CA ALA A 91 -10.11 -23.98 10.98
C ALA A 91 -10.31 -24.54 9.57
N ALA A 92 -11.57 -24.71 9.13
CA ALA A 92 -11.87 -25.18 7.78
C ALA A 92 -11.55 -24.13 6.70
N ASN A 93 -11.65 -22.84 7.01
CA ASN A 93 -11.17 -21.77 6.13
C ASN A 93 -9.64 -21.81 5.99
N VAL A 94 -8.90 -21.81 7.10
CA VAL A 94 -7.43 -21.81 7.10
C VAL A 94 -6.89 -23.07 6.39
N SER A 95 -7.43 -24.24 6.72
CA SER A 95 -6.98 -25.52 6.17
C SER A 95 -7.40 -25.80 4.73
N PHE A 96 -8.18 -24.90 4.09
CA PHE A 96 -8.75 -25.18 2.79
C PHE A 96 -7.70 -25.51 1.72
N GLY A 97 -6.66 -24.72 1.60
CA GLY A 97 -5.57 -24.92 0.63
C GLY A 97 -4.80 -26.21 0.87
N LEU A 98 -4.53 -26.55 2.12
CA LEU A 98 -3.86 -27.79 2.51
C LEU A 98 -4.68 -29.03 2.11
N ARG A 99 -6.01 -28.99 2.35
CA ARG A 99 -6.93 -30.06 1.93
C ARG A 99 -6.99 -30.23 0.43
N MET A 100 -7.00 -29.11 -0.32
CA MET A 100 -7.00 -29.15 -1.80
C MET A 100 -5.71 -29.73 -2.36
N ARG A 101 -4.58 -29.52 -1.67
CA ARG A 101 -3.29 -30.12 -2.00
C ARG A 101 -3.20 -31.61 -1.63
N GLY A 102 -4.13 -32.11 -0.80
CA GLY A 102 -4.14 -33.52 -0.37
C GLY A 102 -3.16 -33.80 0.78
N ASP A 103 -2.84 -32.81 1.59
CA ASP A 103 -1.91 -32.98 2.72
C ASP A 103 -2.48 -33.96 3.75
N PRO A 104 -1.64 -34.70 4.50
CA PRO A 104 -2.07 -35.60 5.55
C PRO A 104 -2.84 -34.87 6.68
N PRO A 105 -3.86 -35.50 7.29
CA PRO A 105 -4.69 -34.88 8.34
C PRO A 105 -3.88 -34.29 9.50
N ASP A 106 -2.84 -34.99 9.95
CA ASP A 106 -1.99 -34.53 11.05
C ASP A 106 -1.21 -33.27 10.71
N ARG A 107 -0.69 -33.18 9.47
CA ARG A 107 -0.03 -31.97 8.96
C ARG A 107 -1.01 -30.80 8.85
N ILE A 108 -2.23 -31.06 8.34
CA ILE A 108 -3.29 -30.06 8.27
C ILE A 108 -3.62 -29.51 9.65
N ALA A 109 -3.81 -30.38 10.64
CA ALA A 109 -4.14 -29.97 12.01
C ALA A 109 -3.01 -29.15 12.64
N ALA A 110 -1.77 -29.64 12.56
CA ALA A 110 -0.59 -28.96 13.11
C ALA A 110 -0.39 -27.57 12.47
N ARG A 111 -0.40 -27.48 11.12
CA ARG A 111 -0.20 -26.22 10.41
C ARG A 111 -1.33 -25.22 10.65
N THR A 112 -2.58 -25.70 10.76
CA THR A 112 -3.72 -24.83 11.08
C THR A 112 -3.58 -24.23 12.48
N ALA A 113 -3.18 -25.04 13.48
CA ALA A 113 -2.98 -24.57 14.85
C ALA A 113 -1.84 -23.52 14.93
N GLU A 114 -0.70 -23.81 14.30
CA GLU A 114 0.45 -22.90 14.19
C GLU A 114 0.05 -21.54 13.59
N LEU A 115 -0.68 -21.54 12.47
CA LEU A 115 -1.10 -20.31 11.82
C LEU A 115 -2.14 -19.53 12.63
N LEU A 116 -3.04 -20.20 13.32
CA LEU A 116 -3.98 -19.53 14.23
C LEU A 116 -3.27 -18.91 15.44
N GLU A 117 -2.21 -19.53 15.93
CA GLU A 117 -1.34 -18.94 16.95
C GLU A 117 -0.60 -17.73 16.41
N LEU A 118 0.05 -17.85 15.24
CA LEU A 118 0.79 -16.79 14.56
C LEU A 118 -0.05 -15.52 14.35
N VAL A 119 -1.33 -15.68 13.95
CA VAL A 119 -2.23 -14.53 13.73
C VAL A 119 -3.01 -14.12 15.01
N GLY A 120 -2.67 -14.65 16.19
CA GLY A 120 -3.30 -14.31 17.47
C GLY A 120 -4.76 -14.74 17.59
N LEU A 121 -5.14 -15.87 16.96
CA LEU A 121 -6.49 -16.46 16.99
C LEU A 121 -6.51 -17.87 17.60
N THR A 122 -5.61 -18.14 18.56
CA THR A 122 -5.60 -19.41 19.29
C THR A 122 -6.97 -19.71 19.91
N GLY A 123 -7.49 -20.93 19.70
CA GLY A 123 -8.80 -21.36 20.20
C GLY A 123 -10.01 -20.91 19.36
N PHE A 124 -9.81 -20.18 18.26
CA PHE A 124 -10.89 -19.72 17.37
C PHE A 124 -11.33 -20.77 16.33
N GLY A 125 -10.62 -21.87 16.20
CA GLY A 125 -10.80 -22.84 15.11
C GLY A 125 -12.23 -23.27 14.83
N GLN A 126 -13.05 -23.46 15.85
CA GLN A 126 -14.45 -23.93 15.77
C GLN A 126 -15.48 -22.77 15.63
N ARG A 127 -15.03 -21.51 15.63
CA ARG A 127 -15.95 -20.37 15.48
C ARG A 127 -16.42 -20.22 14.05
N SER A 128 -17.68 -19.79 13.88
CA SER A 128 -18.18 -19.35 12.58
C SER A 128 -17.49 -18.05 12.16
N VAL A 129 -17.08 -17.95 10.91
CA VAL A 129 -16.46 -16.71 10.39
C VAL A 129 -17.41 -15.51 10.43
N GLY A 130 -18.73 -15.73 10.37
CA GLY A 130 -19.73 -14.68 10.49
C GLY A 130 -19.85 -14.06 11.89
N SER A 131 -19.28 -14.71 12.94
CA SER A 131 -19.24 -14.17 14.30
C SER A 131 -17.99 -13.31 14.58
N LEU A 132 -17.07 -13.24 13.64
CA LEU A 132 -15.80 -12.54 13.77
C LEU A 132 -15.92 -11.05 13.42
N SER A 133 -15.16 -10.21 14.11
CA SER A 133 -14.92 -8.83 13.71
C SER A 133 -14.16 -8.75 12.37
N GLY A 134 -14.22 -7.62 11.68
CA GLY A 134 -13.50 -7.43 10.42
C GLY A 134 -12.00 -7.72 10.51
N GLY A 135 -11.33 -7.27 11.58
CA GLY A 135 -9.92 -7.56 11.79
C GLY A 135 -9.63 -9.04 12.09
N GLU A 136 -10.53 -9.75 12.77
CA GLU A 136 -10.41 -11.22 12.97
C GLU A 136 -10.61 -11.94 11.63
N GLN A 137 -11.58 -11.53 10.82
CA GLN A 137 -11.81 -12.09 9.48
C GLN A 137 -10.59 -11.91 8.59
N GLN A 138 -9.96 -10.74 8.61
CA GLN A 138 -8.73 -10.46 7.89
C GLN A 138 -7.60 -11.39 8.33
N ARG A 139 -7.38 -11.55 9.63
CA ARG A 139 -6.36 -12.48 10.15
C ARG A 139 -6.62 -13.94 9.74
N VAL A 140 -7.88 -14.36 9.68
CA VAL A 140 -8.25 -15.69 9.14
C VAL A 140 -7.94 -15.78 7.65
N ALA A 141 -8.23 -14.73 6.85
CA ALA A 141 -7.91 -14.72 5.42
C ALA A 141 -6.41 -14.77 5.16
N LEU A 142 -5.62 -14.06 5.97
CA LEU A 142 -4.17 -14.11 5.93
C LEU A 142 -3.62 -15.49 6.28
N ALA A 143 -4.07 -16.08 7.39
CA ALA A 143 -3.70 -17.45 7.79
C ALA A 143 -4.05 -18.47 6.69
N ARG A 144 -5.23 -18.35 6.06
CA ARG A 144 -5.63 -19.20 4.92
C ARG A 144 -4.69 -19.04 3.73
N ALA A 145 -4.28 -17.82 3.40
CA ALA A 145 -3.38 -17.57 2.29
C ALA A 145 -1.96 -18.07 2.54
N LEU A 146 -1.49 -18.03 3.78
CA LEU A 146 -0.19 -18.54 4.23
C LEU A 146 -0.15 -20.06 4.41
N ALA A 147 -1.30 -20.72 4.62
CA ALA A 147 -1.35 -22.13 4.95
C ALA A 147 -0.65 -23.04 3.92
N PRO A 148 -0.80 -22.83 2.60
CA PRO A 148 -0.11 -23.64 1.59
C PRO A 148 1.39 -23.35 1.46
N GLU A 149 1.96 -22.46 2.29
CA GLU A 149 3.36 -22.01 2.18
C GLU A 149 3.65 -21.41 0.81
N PRO A 150 2.95 -20.32 0.44
CA PRO A 150 3.11 -19.71 -0.87
C PRO A 150 4.51 -19.10 -1.02
N ARG A 151 5.02 -19.06 -2.24
CA ARG A 151 6.28 -18.37 -2.59
C ARG A 151 6.11 -16.87 -2.65
N VAL A 152 4.91 -16.39 -2.97
CA VAL A 152 4.54 -14.97 -3.02
C VAL A 152 3.16 -14.80 -2.43
N LEU A 153 2.99 -13.80 -1.58
CA LEU A 153 1.71 -13.39 -1.02
C LEU A 153 1.24 -12.11 -1.73
N LEU A 154 0.03 -12.14 -2.24
CA LEU A 154 -0.63 -10.97 -2.84
C LEU A 154 -1.73 -10.48 -1.90
N LEU A 155 -1.75 -9.17 -1.64
CA LEU A 155 -2.76 -8.55 -0.79
C LEU A 155 -3.40 -7.39 -1.56
N ASP A 156 -4.71 -7.46 -1.77
CA ASP A 156 -5.49 -6.43 -2.49
C ASP A 156 -6.28 -5.58 -1.49
N GLU A 157 -5.76 -4.41 -1.13
CA GLU A 157 -6.34 -3.44 -0.19
C GLU A 157 -6.87 -4.09 1.11
N PRO A 158 -6.07 -4.92 1.81
CA PRO A 158 -6.59 -5.77 2.88
C PRO A 158 -7.13 -4.98 4.08
N LEU A 159 -6.67 -3.74 4.29
CA LEU A 159 -7.08 -2.86 5.40
C LEU A 159 -8.14 -1.82 5.00
N GLY A 160 -8.52 -1.75 3.72
CA GLY A 160 -9.33 -0.68 3.16
C GLY A 160 -10.74 -0.53 3.77
N SER A 161 -11.34 -1.61 4.27
CA SER A 161 -12.69 -1.61 4.86
C SER A 161 -12.74 -1.34 6.37
N LEU A 162 -11.59 -1.11 7.02
CA LEU A 162 -11.49 -1.01 8.47
C LEU A 162 -11.50 0.45 8.96
N ASP A 163 -12.00 0.66 10.18
CA ASP A 163 -11.86 1.95 10.84
C ASP A 163 -10.38 2.26 11.15
N ARG A 164 -10.05 3.55 11.31
CA ARG A 164 -8.68 4.04 11.46
C ARG A 164 -7.92 3.36 12.62
N ARG A 165 -8.54 3.23 13.81
CA ARG A 165 -7.83 2.68 14.99
C ARG A 165 -7.52 1.20 14.82
N LEU A 166 -8.42 0.45 14.20
CA LEU A 166 -8.23 -0.97 13.92
C LEU A 166 -7.18 -1.14 12.82
N ARG A 167 -7.23 -0.28 11.79
CA ARG A 167 -6.25 -0.25 10.70
C ARG A 167 -4.82 -0.03 11.23
N ASP A 168 -4.61 1.01 12.05
CA ASP A 168 -3.29 1.33 12.61
C ASP A 168 -2.70 0.13 13.39
N ARG A 169 -3.50 -0.55 14.23
CA ARG A 169 -3.07 -1.75 14.97
C ARG A 169 -2.72 -2.92 14.05
N LEU A 170 -3.57 -3.17 13.05
CA LEU A 170 -3.34 -4.29 12.13
C LEU A 170 -2.18 -4.04 11.20
N LEU A 171 -1.87 -2.79 10.89
CA LEU A 171 -0.69 -2.41 10.13
C LEU A 171 0.59 -2.82 10.87
N ASP A 172 0.69 -2.50 12.16
CA ASP A 172 1.82 -2.91 13.02
C ASP A 172 1.90 -4.43 13.16
N ASP A 173 0.74 -5.11 13.32
CA ASP A 173 0.68 -6.57 13.43
C ASP A 173 1.13 -7.25 12.12
N LEU A 174 0.74 -6.71 10.95
CA LEU A 174 1.14 -7.20 9.64
C LEU A 174 2.64 -7.02 9.40
N GLY A 175 3.20 -5.86 9.74
CA GLY A 175 4.63 -5.61 9.61
C GLY A 175 5.44 -6.65 10.38
N ARG A 176 5.13 -6.83 11.67
CA ARG A 176 5.79 -7.86 12.50
C ARG A 176 5.65 -9.28 11.93
N LEU A 177 4.47 -9.61 11.42
CA LEU A 177 4.23 -10.92 10.82
C LEU A 177 5.07 -11.12 9.54
N PHE A 178 5.17 -10.10 8.69
CA PHE A 178 5.97 -10.18 7.45
C PHE A 178 7.44 -10.37 7.78
N ASP A 179 7.96 -9.65 8.78
CA ASP A 179 9.33 -9.80 9.27
C ASP A 179 9.59 -11.20 9.85
N GLU A 180 8.66 -11.72 10.68
CA GLU A 180 8.79 -13.04 11.31
C GLU A 180 8.76 -14.18 10.30
N VAL A 181 7.89 -14.09 9.29
CA VAL A 181 7.73 -15.14 8.27
C VAL A 181 8.76 -15.01 7.14
N GLY A 182 9.34 -13.82 6.92
CA GLY A 182 10.24 -13.54 5.79
C GLY A 182 9.50 -13.70 4.45
N VAL A 183 8.26 -13.22 4.36
CA VAL A 183 7.39 -13.45 3.20
C VAL A 183 7.78 -12.55 2.04
N THR A 184 7.78 -13.10 0.81
CA THR A 184 7.79 -12.28 -0.41
C THR A 184 6.38 -11.81 -0.69
N ALA A 185 6.13 -10.50 -0.75
CA ALA A 185 4.77 -9.99 -0.89
C ALA A 185 4.63 -8.84 -1.89
N MET A 186 3.48 -8.81 -2.58
CA MET A 186 2.96 -7.64 -3.28
C MET A 186 1.75 -7.11 -2.51
N TYR A 187 1.89 -5.94 -1.91
CA TYR A 187 0.86 -5.29 -1.11
C TYR A 187 0.23 -4.13 -1.88
N VAL A 188 -0.99 -4.30 -2.33
CA VAL A 188 -1.71 -3.25 -3.09
C VAL A 188 -2.49 -2.38 -2.12
N THR A 189 -2.32 -1.07 -2.23
CA THR A 189 -3.05 -0.07 -1.43
C THR A 189 -3.18 1.27 -2.16
N HIS A 190 -4.08 2.10 -1.68
CA HIS A 190 -4.15 3.52 -2.04
C HIS A 190 -3.75 4.43 -0.86
N ASP A 191 -3.44 3.85 0.30
CA ASP A 191 -3.03 4.55 1.52
C ASP A 191 -1.49 4.61 1.59
N GLN A 192 -0.96 5.83 1.66
CA GLN A 192 0.49 6.06 1.71
C GLN A 192 1.11 5.55 3.01
N THR A 193 0.38 5.67 4.14
CA THR A 193 0.85 5.20 5.44
C THR A 193 1.07 3.70 5.41
N GLU A 194 0.12 2.94 4.84
CA GLU A 194 0.26 1.50 4.67
C GLU A 194 1.47 1.15 3.80
N ALA A 195 1.60 1.82 2.63
CA ALA A 195 2.68 1.56 1.69
C ALA A 195 4.07 1.85 2.30
N PHE A 196 4.19 2.94 3.07
CA PHE A 196 5.46 3.37 3.66
C PHE A 196 5.82 2.58 4.93
N THR A 197 4.82 2.03 5.63
CA THR A 197 5.04 1.22 6.83
C THR A 197 5.41 -0.22 6.50
N LEU A 198 4.77 -0.82 5.48
CA LEU A 198 4.93 -2.24 5.18
C LEU A 198 5.92 -2.53 4.06
N GLY A 199 6.10 -1.59 3.11
CA GLY A 199 6.91 -1.83 1.92
C GLY A 199 8.38 -1.58 2.15
N ASP A 200 9.23 -2.58 1.87
CA ASP A 200 10.68 -2.38 1.69
C ASP A 200 10.92 -1.43 0.51
N ARG A 201 10.12 -1.59 -0.54
CA ARG A 201 10.04 -0.65 -1.67
C ARG A 201 8.59 -0.36 -2.02
N VAL A 202 8.37 0.83 -2.58
CA VAL A 202 7.07 1.28 -3.05
C VAL A 202 7.11 1.45 -4.57
N ALA A 203 6.21 0.77 -5.26
CA ALA A 203 5.97 0.90 -6.69
C ALA A 203 4.78 1.83 -6.93
N VAL A 204 5.02 3.04 -7.43
CA VAL A 204 3.96 3.98 -7.75
C VAL A 204 3.38 3.68 -9.11
N MET A 205 2.06 3.45 -9.16
CA MET A 205 1.31 3.20 -10.40
C MET A 205 0.48 4.41 -10.83
N ARG A 206 0.55 4.74 -12.11
CA ARG A 206 -0.26 5.78 -12.75
C ARG A 206 -0.63 5.37 -14.17
N ALA A 207 -1.92 5.45 -14.51
CA ALA A 207 -2.44 5.15 -15.85
C ALA A 207 -1.94 3.81 -16.43
N GLY A 208 -1.99 2.74 -15.62
CA GLY A 208 -1.60 1.39 -16.04
C GLY A 208 -0.09 1.12 -16.07
N ARG A 209 0.74 2.07 -15.68
CA ARG A 209 2.21 1.97 -15.70
C ARG A 209 2.79 2.05 -14.29
N VAL A 210 3.88 1.35 -14.05
CA VAL A 210 4.76 1.59 -12.89
C VAL A 210 5.69 2.74 -13.26
N VAL A 211 5.52 3.90 -12.60
CA VAL A 211 6.25 5.13 -12.94
C VAL A 211 7.50 5.32 -12.09
N GLN A 212 7.50 4.77 -10.87
CA GLN A 212 8.66 4.80 -9.97
C GLN A 212 8.63 3.61 -9.04
N VAL A 213 9.80 3.04 -8.73
CA VAL A 213 10.01 2.04 -7.68
C VAL A 213 11.20 2.50 -6.87
N ALA A 214 11.00 2.69 -5.56
CA ALA A 214 12.05 3.20 -4.66
C ALA A 214 11.74 2.77 -3.21
N THR A 215 12.70 2.91 -2.30
CA THR A 215 12.41 2.84 -0.86
C THR A 215 11.47 3.99 -0.45
N PRO A 216 10.74 3.88 0.67
CA PRO A 216 9.90 4.97 1.17
C PRO A 216 10.64 6.31 1.28
N ASP A 217 11.86 6.31 1.83
CA ASP A 217 12.68 7.51 2.00
C ASP A 217 13.14 8.11 0.65
N GLU A 218 13.55 7.26 -0.30
CA GLU A 218 13.93 7.71 -1.63
C GLU A 218 12.73 8.26 -2.41
N LEU A 219 11.58 7.60 -2.31
CA LEU A 219 10.34 8.05 -2.96
C LEU A 219 9.88 9.41 -2.43
N TRP A 220 9.96 9.60 -1.10
CA TRP A 220 9.64 10.87 -0.45
C TRP A 220 10.65 11.96 -0.78
N SER A 221 11.94 11.60 -0.89
CA SER A 221 13.03 12.56 -1.12
C SER A 221 13.20 12.94 -2.59
N HIS A 222 12.90 12.01 -3.52
CA HIS A 222 13.19 12.14 -4.94
C HIS A 222 12.03 11.60 -5.79
N PRO A 223 10.84 12.22 -5.73
CA PRO A 223 9.74 11.85 -6.62
C PRO A 223 10.16 12.10 -8.08
N VAL A 224 9.78 11.17 -8.97
CA VAL A 224 10.22 11.19 -10.39
C VAL A 224 9.64 12.36 -11.18
N ASP A 225 8.45 12.82 -10.79
CA ASP A 225 7.78 13.96 -11.46
C ASP A 225 6.79 14.67 -10.51
N VAL A 226 6.25 15.79 -10.99
CA VAL A 226 5.27 16.63 -10.27
C VAL A 226 4.01 15.86 -9.85
N ASP A 227 3.54 14.92 -10.68
CA ASP A 227 2.33 14.18 -10.39
C ASP A 227 2.55 13.18 -9.25
N VAL A 228 3.73 12.52 -9.22
CA VAL A 228 4.12 11.67 -8.10
C VAL A 228 4.31 12.52 -6.83
N ALA A 229 4.99 13.66 -6.92
CA ALA A 229 5.15 14.58 -5.80
C ALA A 229 3.79 15.01 -5.21
N ARG A 230 2.85 15.44 -6.06
CA ARG A 230 1.50 15.82 -5.63
C ARG A 230 0.71 14.66 -5.04
N PHE A 231 0.84 13.49 -5.65
CA PHE A 231 0.20 12.29 -5.14
C PHE A 231 0.70 11.92 -3.74
N LEU A 232 1.98 12.15 -3.45
CA LEU A 232 2.57 11.99 -2.12
C LEU A 232 2.21 13.13 -1.14
N GLY A 233 1.46 14.14 -1.58
CA GLY A 233 1.04 15.27 -0.74
C GLY A 233 2.04 16.43 -0.70
N LEU A 234 3.04 16.42 -1.57
CA LEU A 234 3.96 17.53 -1.77
C LEU A 234 3.29 18.56 -2.70
N VAL A 235 2.67 19.57 -2.11
CA VAL A 235 1.77 20.49 -2.84
C VAL A 235 2.41 21.79 -3.30
N ASN A 236 3.55 22.18 -2.69
CA ASN A 236 4.26 23.42 -3.04
C ASN A 236 5.18 23.17 -4.23
N VAL A 237 4.63 23.22 -5.44
CA VAL A 237 5.36 22.95 -6.68
C VAL A 237 5.56 24.25 -7.43
N ASP A 238 6.82 24.56 -7.78
CA ASP A 238 7.22 25.71 -8.59
C ASP A 238 8.23 25.24 -9.66
N GLY A 239 7.75 25.08 -10.89
CA GLY A 239 8.55 24.51 -11.97
C GLY A 239 8.97 23.06 -11.71
N ASP A 240 10.28 22.85 -11.61
CA ASP A 240 10.93 21.58 -11.28
C ASP A 240 11.33 21.47 -9.79
N GLU A 241 10.97 22.45 -8.97
CA GLU A 241 11.21 22.45 -7.54
C GLU A 241 9.93 22.18 -6.76
N VAL A 242 10.05 21.37 -5.71
CA VAL A 242 8.99 21.05 -4.77
C VAL A 242 9.45 21.40 -3.36
N VAL A 243 8.71 22.26 -2.68
CA VAL A 243 9.00 22.61 -1.28
C VAL A 243 8.12 21.77 -0.37
N ARG A 244 8.73 21.06 0.57
CA ARG A 244 7.99 20.27 1.56
C ARG A 244 7.21 21.20 2.50
N PRO A 245 5.95 20.86 2.82
CA PRO A 245 5.15 21.69 3.74
C PRO A 245 5.79 21.87 5.12
N GLU A 246 6.52 20.90 5.61
CA GLU A 246 7.27 20.93 6.88
C GLU A 246 8.52 21.84 6.84
N ALA A 247 9.04 22.12 5.65
CA ALA A 247 10.15 23.06 5.45
C ALA A 247 9.70 24.52 5.39
N VAL A 248 8.38 24.76 5.32
CA VAL A 248 7.81 26.10 5.29
C VAL A 248 7.54 26.57 6.72
N THR A 249 8.34 27.50 7.20
CA THR A 249 8.14 28.15 8.50
C THR A 249 7.24 29.37 8.33
N VAL A 250 6.18 29.48 9.16
CA VAL A 250 5.23 30.58 9.15
C VAL A 250 5.20 31.24 10.53
N ARG A 251 5.45 32.53 10.58
CA ARG A 251 5.43 33.31 11.84
C ARG A 251 4.53 34.54 11.68
N ALA A 252 3.70 34.81 12.69
CA ALA A 252 2.88 36.03 12.71
C ALA A 252 3.77 37.28 12.70
N ALA A 253 3.52 38.20 11.76
CA ALA A 253 4.29 39.44 11.61
C ALA A 253 3.38 40.51 10.99
N ARG A 254 3.34 41.73 11.61
CA ARG A 254 2.45 42.80 11.14
C ARG A 254 2.75 43.24 9.69
N ASP A 255 4.03 43.28 9.34
CA ASP A 255 4.52 43.66 8.01
C ASP A 255 5.02 42.44 7.23
N GLY A 256 4.46 41.26 7.52
CA GLY A 256 4.84 40.00 6.88
C GLY A 256 4.57 39.95 5.37
N THR A 257 5.23 39.04 4.68
CA THR A 257 5.23 38.91 3.21
C THR A 257 4.07 38.06 2.67
N GLY A 258 3.20 37.55 3.54
CA GLY A 258 2.05 36.72 3.14
C GLY A 258 0.86 36.89 4.08
N THR A 259 -0.28 36.32 3.66
CA THR A 259 -1.52 36.27 4.42
C THR A 259 -2.02 34.83 4.53
N VAL A 260 -2.42 34.39 5.74
CA VAL A 260 -2.99 33.06 5.93
C VAL A 260 -4.40 33.01 5.31
N GLU A 261 -4.62 32.12 4.35
CA GLU A 261 -5.93 31.90 3.75
C GLU A 261 -6.77 30.89 4.53
N SER A 262 -6.13 29.83 5.01
CA SER A 262 -6.80 28.79 5.81
C SER A 262 -5.85 28.13 6.80
N ALA A 263 -6.42 27.62 7.90
CA ALA A 263 -5.73 26.83 8.91
C ALA A 263 -6.60 25.59 9.22
N VAL A 264 -6.09 24.40 8.92
CA VAL A 264 -6.84 23.15 9.11
C VAL A 264 -6.02 22.18 9.96
N ARG A 265 -6.58 21.77 11.08
CA ARG A 265 -5.92 20.79 11.95
C ARG A 265 -6.04 19.38 11.41
N THR A 266 -4.90 18.72 11.22
CA THR A 266 -4.79 17.32 10.77
C THR A 266 -4.01 16.53 11.83
N GLY A 267 -4.73 16.12 12.89
CA GLY A 267 -4.09 15.44 14.04
C GLY A 267 -3.15 16.36 14.82
N PRO A 268 -1.86 16.01 15.00
CA PRO A 268 -0.90 16.83 15.76
C PRO A 268 -0.43 18.08 14.99
N LEU A 269 -0.62 18.11 13.68
CA LEU A 269 -0.19 19.20 12.80
C LEU A 269 -1.37 20.10 12.41
N VAL A 270 -1.05 21.35 12.07
CA VAL A 270 -1.96 22.29 11.42
C VAL A 270 -1.40 22.59 10.03
N ARG A 271 -2.19 22.36 9.00
CA ARG A 271 -1.89 22.80 7.64
C ARG A 271 -2.33 24.26 7.49
N LEU A 272 -1.39 25.12 7.20
CA LEU A 272 -1.62 26.52 6.88
C LEU A 272 -1.48 26.69 5.38
N ARG A 273 -2.45 27.36 4.76
CA ARG A 273 -2.34 27.82 3.38
C ARG A 273 -2.10 29.31 3.40
N VAL A 274 -0.97 29.74 2.86
CA VAL A 274 -0.49 31.11 2.90
C VAL A 274 -0.35 31.65 1.48
N ARG A 275 -1.01 32.76 1.20
CA ARG A 275 -0.81 33.53 -0.05
C ARG A 275 0.28 34.57 0.19
N LEU A 276 1.33 34.50 -0.58
CA LEU A 276 2.41 35.49 -0.62
C LEU A 276 1.99 36.74 -1.39
N ASP A 277 2.64 37.88 -1.14
CA ASP A 277 2.38 39.14 -1.83
C ASP A 277 2.75 39.11 -3.30
N ASP A 278 3.61 38.17 -3.74
CA ASP A 278 3.95 37.89 -5.14
C ASP A 278 2.89 37.02 -5.86
N GLY A 279 1.84 36.60 -5.17
CA GLY A 279 0.73 35.79 -5.70
C GLY A 279 0.92 34.30 -5.56
N ARG A 280 2.07 33.79 -5.17
CA ARG A 280 2.28 32.36 -4.90
C ARG A 280 1.49 31.93 -3.67
N VAL A 281 1.09 30.66 -3.68
CA VAL A 281 0.41 30.03 -2.55
C VAL A 281 1.27 28.88 -2.04
N LEU A 282 1.60 28.90 -0.74
CA LEU A 282 2.35 27.85 -0.09
C LEU A 282 1.52 27.18 0.99
N GLU A 283 1.69 25.87 1.14
CA GLU A 283 1.20 25.13 2.30
C GLU A 283 2.35 24.88 3.27
N ALA A 284 2.09 25.11 4.56
CA ALA A 284 3.00 24.81 5.65
C ALA A 284 2.37 23.79 6.61
N ALA A 285 3.18 22.89 7.16
CA ALA A 285 2.76 21.96 8.19
C ALA A 285 3.40 22.39 9.53
N VAL A 286 2.63 23.00 10.42
CA VAL A 286 3.12 23.48 11.70
C VAL A 286 2.62 22.62 12.85
N ALA A 287 3.52 22.33 13.81
CA ALA A 287 3.17 21.64 15.04
C ALA A 287 2.76 22.66 16.12
N GLY A 288 1.86 22.25 17.02
CA GLY A 288 1.49 23.04 18.19
C GLY A 288 0.04 23.47 18.26
N VAL A 289 -0.30 24.12 19.37
CA VAL A 289 -1.66 24.61 19.64
C VAL A 289 -1.84 26.03 19.12
N GLU A 290 -0.80 26.84 19.25
CA GLU A 290 -0.78 28.24 18.79
C GLU A 290 -0.21 28.28 17.36
N HIS A 291 -0.96 28.87 16.45
CA HIS A 291 -0.59 29.07 15.06
C HIS A 291 -1.33 30.30 14.49
N PRO A 292 -0.81 30.94 13.44
CA PRO A 292 -1.49 32.04 12.77
C PRO A 292 -2.88 31.64 12.28
N GLN A 293 -3.84 32.58 12.37
CA GLN A 293 -5.22 32.36 12.00
C GLN A 293 -5.52 32.90 10.58
N PRO A 294 -6.58 32.44 9.91
CA PRO A 294 -6.99 33.01 8.62
C PRO A 294 -7.17 34.54 8.72
N GLY A 295 -6.53 35.27 7.81
CA GLY A 295 -6.46 36.73 7.77
C GLY A 295 -5.22 37.33 8.42
N ASP A 296 -4.45 36.56 9.21
CA ASP A 296 -3.22 37.07 9.80
C ASP A 296 -2.14 37.31 8.74
N ARG A 297 -1.39 38.40 8.92
CA ARG A 297 -0.16 38.67 8.18
C ARG A 297 0.99 37.86 8.77
N VAL A 298 1.79 37.26 7.91
CA VAL A 298 2.85 36.34 8.31
C VAL A 298 4.13 36.53 7.47
N ASP A 299 5.27 36.30 8.13
CA ASP A 299 6.53 36.04 7.45
C ASP A 299 6.66 34.57 7.14
N VAL A 300 7.12 34.27 5.93
CA VAL A 300 7.34 32.91 5.42
C VAL A 300 8.81 32.73 5.10
N ALA A 301 9.40 31.68 5.67
CA ALA A 301 10.75 31.24 5.35
C ALA A 301 10.73 29.79 4.90
N ILE A 302 11.54 29.46 3.93
CA ILE A 302 11.70 28.09 3.40
C ILE A 302 13.07 27.59 3.82
N ASP A 303 13.11 26.42 4.45
CA ASP A 303 14.36 25.71 4.72
C ASP A 303 14.89 25.12 3.39
N PRO A 304 16.10 25.47 2.94
CA PRO A 304 16.67 24.94 1.70
C PRO A 304 16.80 23.41 1.67
N GLU A 305 16.97 22.76 2.82
CA GLU A 305 17.04 21.30 2.92
C GLU A 305 15.69 20.59 2.60
N GLY A 306 14.59 21.33 2.68
CA GLY A 306 13.27 20.86 2.31
C GLY A 306 12.87 21.10 0.84
N ILE A 307 13.79 21.61 0.02
CA ILE A 307 13.57 21.79 -1.42
C ILE A 307 14.02 20.54 -2.17
N VAL A 308 13.09 19.91 -2.85
CA VAL A 308 13.32 18.73 -3.68
C VAL A 308 13.30 19.16 -5.14
N ARG A 309 14.34 18.78 -5.91
CA ARG A 309 14.38 18.99 -7.37
C ARG A 309 13.87 17.74 -8.07
N LEU A 310 12.87 17.94 -8.92
CA LEU A 310 12.37 16.91 -9.82
C LEU A 310 13.36 16.68 -10.95
N ARG A 311 13.42 15.46 -11.46
CA ARG A 311 14.32 15.08 -12.57
C ARG A 311 13.67 15.24 -13.93
#